data_bf031f994ddee59106e41e8cde956a39
#
_entry.id   bf031f994ddee59106e41e8cde956a39
#
_cell.length_a   1.000
_cell.length_b   1.000
_cell.length_c   1.000
_cell.angle_alpha   90.00
_cell.angle_beta   90.00
_cell.angle_gamma   90.00
#
_symmetry.space_group_name_H-M   'P 1'
#
loop_
_entity.id
_entity.type
_entity.pdbx_description
1 polymer ?
#
loop_
_entity_poly.entity_id
_entity_poly.type
_entity_poly.pdbx_seq_one_letter_code
_entity_poly.pdbx_strand_id
1 'polypeptide(L)'
;MQVNFNSNKVYFSPYLRAYKCWKNIKKTLDDNNVPYGLLPGTKDVWVRDFMPIEMADSSFVSYLYRPDYLKNDKGYITSDVDGCYDFTDSTVRKTPIAIDGGNVIRCGDKIIMTDKIFKENGCTSPKMLPKMLEEAFQAELILIPWDTGEKFGHADGMVRYVGHDHILLNDYKDVDEAFRQQLLSILSPHFKTIDELCYGKSYRSYSWAHLNFLQVGNHIFVPLVNKPSDDLAIEQIQNVYGEDYDVKGIETTGIVRKGGSLNCVSWHIHEDKTPIYESLYDRQAHEVYNWLLKQSEYIGSVADLYKKVILGDDMVVATDEYSEHCIVMLYERLFDLINKGHEIKYKFRSICGQ
;
A
#
# COMPACT_ATOMS: atom_id res chain seq x y z
N MET A 1 -2.22 -26.62 5.95
CA MET A 1 -1.00 -25.85 6.27
C MET A 1 -1.47 -24.41 6.43
N GLN A 2 -1.48 -23.84 7.64
CA GLN A 2 -1.88 -22.43 7.84
C GLN A 2 -0.76 -21.56 7.29
N VAL A 3 -1.03 -20.85 6.21
CA VAL A 3 -0.08 -19.91 5.62
C VAL A 3 -0.23 -18.60 6.36
N ASN A 4 0.70 -18.31 7.25
CA ASN A 4 0.88 -16.95 7.72
C ASN A 4 1.33 -16.13 6.51
N PHE A 5 0.61 -15.06 6.19
CA PHE A 5 1.00 -14.12 5.17
C PHE A 5 2.27 -13.40 5.63
N ASN A 6 3.40 -13.93 5.24
CA ASN A 6 4.70 -13.40 5.66
C ASN A 6 5.26 -12.56 4.52
N SER A 7 4.67 -11.38 4.33
CA SER A 7 5.26 -10.41 3.41
C SER A 7 6.67 -10.06 3.87
N ASN A 8 7.61 -10.01 2.95
CA ASN A 8 9.00 -9.67 3.24
C ASN A 8 9.45 -8.36 2.58
N LYS A 9 8.57 -7.73 1.82
CA LYS A 9 8.84 -6.48 1.12
C LYS A 9 7.61 -5.61 1.00
N VAL A 10 7.80 -4.31 1.01
CA VAL A 10 6.73 -3.31 0.86
C VAL A 10 7.03 -2.34 -0.26
N TYR A 11 5.99 -1.96 -0.98
CA TYR A 11 6.06 -1.01 -2.08
C TYR A 11 5.16 0.19 -1.82
N PHE A 12 5.58 1.35 -2.34
CA PHE A 12 4.87 2.62 -2.24
C PHE A 12 4.80 3.31 -3.59
N SER A 13 3.84 4.22 -3.74
CA SER A 13 3.86 5.14 -4.87
C SER A 13 5.00 6.16 -4.72
N PRO A 14 5.70 6.54 -5.79
CA PRO A 14 6.65 7.66 -5.77
C PRO A 14 6.06 8.98 -5.28
N TYR A 15 4.76 9.18 -5.49
CA TYR A 15 4.05 10.38 -5.01
C TYR A 15 4.04 10.52 -3.48
N LEU A 16 4.24 9.43 -2.73
CA LEU A 16 4.32 9.47 -1.28
C LEU A 16 5.52 10.32 -0.79
N ARG A 17 6.56 10.46 -1.61
CA ARG A 17 7.73 11.29 -1.29
C ARG A 17 7.40 12.77 -1.09
N ALA A 18 6.30 13.27 -1.68
CA ALA A 18 5.82 14.63 -1.47
C ALA A 18 5.21 14.85 -0.07
N TYR A 19 4.99 13.79 0.71
CA TYR A 19 4.41 13.88 2.05
C TYR A 19 5.52 13.90 3.11
N LYS A 20 5.35 14.77 4.11
CA LYS A 20 6.34 14.90 5.20
C LYS A 20 6.62 13.59 5.93
N CYS A 21 5.61 12.72 6.04
CA CYS A 21 5.74 11.41 6.68
C CYS A 21 6.67 10.45 5.95
N TRP A 22 6.96 10.67 4.66
CA TRP A 22 7.87 9.79 3.91
C TRP A 22 9.24 9.66 4.56
N LYS A 23 9.80 10.76 5.08
CA LYS A 23 11.10 10.73 5.77
C LYS A 23 11.07 9.80 6.99
N ASN A 24 9.97 9.82 7.74
CA ASN A 24 9.77 8.95 8.90
C ASN A 24 9.56 7.50 8.49
N ILE A 25 8.71 7.25 7.49
CA ILE A 25 8.48 5.91 6.93
C ILE A 25 9.81 5.31 6.47
N LYS A 26 10.51 5.99 5.57
CA LYS A 26 11.80 5.55 5.04
C LYS A 26 12.79 5.25 6.16
N LYS A 27 12.99 6.20 7.09
CA LYS A 27 13.92 6.01 8.20
C LYS A 27 13.58 4.78 9.04
N THR A 28 12.29 4.59 9.36
CA THR A 28 11.87 3.45 10.18
C THR A 28 12.07 2.13 9.44
N LEU A 29 11.81 2.06 8.14
CA LEU A 29 12.07 0.86 7.33
C LEU A 29 13.56 0.55 7.26
N ASP A 30 14.40 1.57 7.01
CA ASP A 30 15.87 1.43 6.98
C ASP A 30 16.42 0.96 8.33
N ASP A 31 15.98 1.57 9.44
CA ASP A 31 16.41 1.23 10.80
C ASP A 31 16.05 -0.22 11.20
N ASN A 32 15.02 -0.80 10.58
CA ASN A 32 14.55 -2.16 10.86
C ASN A 32 14.92 -3.16 9.74
N ASN A 33 15.74 -2.76 8.77
CA ASN A 33 16.15 -3.57 7.63
C ASN A 33 14.95 -4.16 6.84
N VAL A 34 13.83 -3.42 6.76
CA VAL A 34 12.67 -3.82 5.97
C VAL A 34 12.87 -3.39 4.52
N PRO A 35 12.94 -4.32 3.58
CA PRO A 35 13.08 -3.99 2.16
C PRO A 35 11.86 -3.26 1.64
N TYR A 36 12.08 -2.19 0.88
CA TYR A 36 11.00 -1.46 0.23
C TYR A 36 11.36 -1.06 -1.20
N GLY A 37 10.33 -0.81 -2.00
CA GLY A 37 10.46 -0.34 -3.37
C GLY A 37 9.43 0.72 -3.72
N LEU A 38 9.53 1.25 -4.94
CA LEU A 38 8.58 2.18 -5.49
C LEU A 38 7.91 1.60 -6.72
N LEU A 39 6.62 1.89 -6.88
CA LEU A 39 5.79 1.45 -8.00
C LEU A 39 5.75 2.54 -9.07
N PRO A 40 6.52 2.40 -10.16
CA PRO A 40 6.46 3.35 -11.26
C PRO A 40 5.06 3.38 -11.90
N GLY A 41 4.71 4.48 -12.56
CA GLY A 41 3.45 4.58 -13.30
C GLY A 41 2.18 4.73 -12.46
N THR A 42 2.26 4.65 -11.12
CA THR A 42 1.12 4.93 -10.24
C THR A 42 0.67 6.38 -10.39
N LYS A 43 -0.63 6.65 -10.19
CA LYS A 43 -1.21 7.99 -10.33
C LYS A 43 -1.68 8.58 -9.00
N ASP A 44 -1.63 7.78 -7.93
CA ASP A 44 -2.01 8.20 -6.59
C ASP A 44 -1.15 7.48 -5.54
N VAL A 45 -1.21 7.94 -4.29
CA VAL A 45 -0.47 7.35 -3.15
C VAL A 45 -1.13 6.11 -2.57
N TRP A 46 -2.41 5.89 -2.85
CA TRP A 46 -3.25 4.84 -2.23
C TRP A 46 -3.05 3.49 -2.93
N VAL A 47 -1.82 2.98 -2.91
CA VAL A 47 -1.45 1.78 -3.67
C VAL A 47 -2.18 0.52 -3.21
N ARG A 48 -2.64 0.47 -1.98
CA ARG A 48 -3.48 -0.60 -1.45
C ARG A 48 -4.74 -0.81 -2.26
N ASP A 49 -5.33 0.28 -2.76
CA ASP A 49 -6.65 0.23 -3.36
C ASP A 49 -6.64 -0.29 -4.80
N PHE A 50 -5.52 -0.15 -5.52
CA PHE A 50 -5.44 -0.55 -6.93
C PHE A 50 -4.44 -1.66 -7.24
N MET A 51 -3.45 -1.92 -6.38
CA MET A 51 -2.50 -3.01 -6.63
C MET A 51 -3.12 -4.38 -6.37
N PRO A 52 -2.76 -5.39 -7.16
CA PRO A 52 -3.30 -6.74 -7.02
C PRO A 52 -3.10 -7.32 -5.61
N ILE A 53 -4.05 -8.13 -5.18
CA ILE A 53 -4.01 -8.78 -3.86
C ILE A 53 -3.30 -10.11 -3.98
N GLU A 54 -2.21 -10.27 -3.23
CA GLU A 54 -1.51 -11.54 -3.11
C GLU A 54 -2.33 -12.51 -2.27
N MET A 55 -2.47 -13.73 -2.75
CA MET A 55 -3.20 -14.80 -2.08
C MET A 55 -2.25 -15.79 -1.38
N ALA A 56 -2.82 -16.70 -0.59
CA ALA A 56 -2.06 -17.68 0.20
C ALA A 56 -1.19 -18.63 -0.64
N ASP A 57 -1.55 -18.82 -1.90
CA ASP A 57 -0.81 -19.63 -2.88
C ASP A 57 0.24 -18.83 -3.65
N SER A 58 0.57 -17.62 -3.19
CA SER A 58 1.46 -16.66 -3.85
C SER A 58 0.98 -16.20 -5.24
N SER A 59 -0.27 -16.48 -5.59
CA SER A 59 -0.89 -15.88 -6.77
C SER A 59 -1.44 -14.50 -6.44
N PHE A 60 -1.72 -13.71 -7.47
CA PHE A 60 -2.31 -12.39 -7.33
C PHE A 60 -3.71 -12.35 -7.93
N VAL A 61 -4.61 -11.58 -7.31
CA VAL A 61 -5.90 -11.24 -7.87
C VAL A 61 -5.89 -9.77 -8.28
N SER A 62 -5.95 -9.52 -9.59
CA SER A 62 -6.11 -8.20 -10.19
C SER A 62 -7.57 -7.96 -10.52
N TYR A 63 -8.07 -6.78 -10.25
CA TYR A 63 -9.47 -6.40 -10.33
C TYR A 63 -9.64 -5.05 -11.02
N LEU A 64 -10.89 -4.67 -11.30
CA LEU A 64 -11.19 -3.37 -11.86
C LEU A 64 -11.18 -2.30 -10.76
N TYR A 65 -10.15 -1.45 -10.72
CA TYR A 65 -10.14 -0.29 -9.82
C TYR A 65 -10.98 0.85 -10.40
N ARG A 66 -12.15 1.06 -9.82
CA ARG A 66 -13.12 2.08 -10.26
C ARG A 66 -13.90 2.63 -9.08
N PRO A 67 -13.26 3.30 -8.14
CA PRO A 67 -13.90 3.79 -6.92
C PRO A 67 -14.93 4.86 -7.22
N ASP A 68 -16.05 4.83 -6.50
CA ASP A 68 -17.15 5.78 -6.67
C ASP A 68 -16.77 7.21 -6.26
N TYR A 69 -15.85 7.35 -5.33
CA TYR A 69 -15.34 8.64 -4.84
C TYR A 69 -14.35 9.34 -5.81
N LEU A 70 -13.79 8.65 -6.79
CA LEU A 70 -12.96 9.23 -7.87
C LEU A 70 -13.73 9.41 -9.19
N LYS A 71 -15.04 9.31 -9.18
CA LYS A 71 -15.87 9.41 -10.39
C LYS A 71 -15.59 10.69 -11.21
N ASN A 72 -15.30 11.80 -10.54
CA ASN A 72 -14.99 13.09 -11.17
C ASN A 72 -13.48 13.38 -11.28
N ASP A 73 -12.64 12.54 -10.68
CA ASP A 73 -11.20 12.76 -10.56
C ASP A 73 -10.41 11.60 -11.18
N LYS A 74 -10.78 11.21 -12.40
CA LYS A 74 -10.22 10.04 -13.11
C LYS A 74 -8.70 10.10 -13.33
N GLY A 75 -8.08 11.28 -13.21
CA GLY A 75 -6.64 11.47 -13.29
C GLY A 75 -5.86 10.71 -12.21
N TYR A 76 -6.49 10.39 -11.09
CA TYR A 76 -5.90 9.62 -9.98
C TYR A 76 -6.10 8.10 -10.09
N ILE A 77 -6.83 7.62 -11.12
CA ILE A 77 -7.07 6.18 -11.30
C ILE A 77 -5.87 5.54 -11.99
N THR A 78 -5.15 4.68 -11.29
CA THR A 78 -4.14 3.78 -11.86
C THR A 78 -4.86 2.58 -12.46
N SER A 79 -4.96 2.52 -13.77
CA SER A 79 -5.65 1.46 -14.52
C SER A 79 -4.71 0.39 -15.09
N ASP A 80 -3.43 0.73 -15.20
CA ASP A 80 -2.38 -0.17 -15.71
C ASP A 80 -1.45 -0.57 -14.55
N VAL A 81 -1.87 -1.57 -13.80
CA VAL A 81 -1.08 -2.09 -12.67
C VAL A 81 0.04 -3.02 -13.13
N ASP A 82 -0.08 -3.63 -14.32
CA ASP A 82 0.94 -4.47 -14.91
C ASP A 82 2.18 -3.62 -15.29
N GLY A 83 1.98 -2.32 -15.55
CA GLY A 83 3.07 -1.36 -15.77
C GLY A 83 3.73 -0.85 -14.48
N CYS A 84 3.13 -1.12 -13.31
CA CYS A 84 3.66 -0.66 -12.02
C CYS A 84 4.59 -1.69 -11.36
N TYR A 85 4.45 -2.96 -11.68
CA TYR A 85 5.22 -4.05 -11.09
C TYR A 85 5.37 -5.19 -12.11
N ASP A 86 6.51 -5.86 -12.08
CA ASP A 86 6.79 -7.01 -12.95
C ASP A 86 6.17 -8.30 -12.39
N PHE A 87 5.09 -8.75 -13.01
CA PHE A 87 4.39 -9.99 -12.68
C PHE A 87 4.80 -11.20 -13.55
N THR A 88 5.89 -11.12 -14.31
CA THR A 88 6.27 -12.13 -15.31
C THR A 88 6.34 -13.55 -14.73
N ASP A 89 6.87 -13.68 -13.51
CA ASP A 89 6.99 -14.98 -12.83
C ASP A 89 5.86 -15.23 -11.83
N SER A 90 4.78 -14.47 -11.91
CA SER A 90 3.65 -14.56 -10.98
C SER A 90 2.40 -15.04 -11.67
N THR A 91 1.59 -15.85 -10.98
CA THR A 91 0.25 -16.18 -11.45
C THR A 91 -0.69 -15.05 -11.10
N VAL A 92 -1.24 -14.35 -12.10
CA VAL A 92 -2.19 -13.26 -11.90
C VAL A 92 -3.56 -13.65 -12.43
N ARG A 93 -4.54 -13.78 -11.54
CA ARG A 93 -5.95 -13.98 -11.89
C ARG A 93 -6.61 -12.60 -12.06
N LYS A 94 -7.24 -12.37 -13.20
CA LYS A 94 -7.92 -11.09 -13.48
C LYS A 94 -9.44 -11.25 -13.34
N THR A 95 -10.08 -10.36 -12.62
CA THR A 95 -11.53 -10.31 -12.49
C THR A 95 -12.09 -8.96 -12.96
N PRO A 96 -13.25 -8.93 -13.64
CA PRO A 96 -13.90 -7.69 -14.04
C PRO A 96 -14.68 -7.02 -12.91
N ILE A 97 -14.66 -7.57 -11.70
CA ILE A 97 -15.37 -7.01 -10.56
C ILE A 97 -14.68 -5.71 -10.14
N ALA A 98 -15.47 -4.65 -9.90
CA ALA A 98 -14.97 -3.41 -9.34
C ALA A 98 -14.68 -3.60 -7.85
N ILE A 99 -13.44 -3.40 -7.44
CA ILE A 99 -12.97 -3.59 -6.07
C ILE A 99 -12.04 -2.44 -5.71
N ASP A 100 -12.13 -1.96 -4.49
CA ASP A 100 -11.08 -1.20 -3.83
C ASP A 100 -10.30 -2.18 -2.92
N GLY A 101 -9.00 -2.29 -3.09
CA GLY A 101 -8.19 -3.29 -2.38
C GLY A 101 -8.17 -3.11 -0.86
N GLY A 102 -8.39 -1.88 -0.36
CA GLY A 102 -8.60 -1.61 1.07
C GLY A 102 -9.85 -2.26 1.64
N ASN A 103 -10.80 -2.64 0.78
CA ASN A 103 -11.99 -3.39 1.17
C ASN A 103 -11.76 -4.91 1.25
N VAL A 104 -10.55 -5.41 1.07
CA VAL A 104 -10.28 -6.85 1.10
C VAL A 104 -9.30 -7.20 2.20
N ILE A 105 -9.76 -7.94 3.21
CA ILE A 105 -8.91 -8.49 4.27
C ILE A 105 -8.74 -9.98 4.03
N ARG A 106 -7.50 -10.40 3.79
CA ARG A 106 -7.16 -11.83 3.62
C ARG A 106 -7.05 -12.51 4.99
N CYS A 107 -7.72 -13.64 5.16
CA CYS A 107 -7.76 -14.40 6.41
C CYS A 107 -7.50 -15.90 6.15
N GLY A 108 -6.34 -16.23 5.60
CA GLY A 108 -6.02 -17.60 5.20
C GLY A 108 -6.83 -18.03 3.97
N ASP A 109 -7.75 -18.96 4.16
CA ASP A 109 -8.70 -19.45 3.15
C ASP A 109 -10.00 -18.63 3.06
N LYS A 110 -10.05 -17.49 3.77
CA LYS A 110 -11.21 -16.58 3.81
C LYS A 110 -10.80 -15.17 3.40
N ILE A 111 -11.77 -14.39 2.94
CA ILE A 111 -11.66 -12.95 2.77
C ILE A 111 -12.82 -12.25 3.49
N ILE A 112 -12.54 -11.14 4.15
CA ILE A 112 -13.57 -10.25 4.69
C ILE A 112 -13.68 -9.04 3.78
N MET A 113 -14.90 -8.69 3.42
CA MET A 113 -15.24 -7.46 2.66
C MET A 113 -16.46 -6.79 3.27
N THR A 114 -16.57 -5.49 3.09
CA THR A 114 -17.82 -4.78 3.44
C THR A 114 -18.86 -4.96 2.33
N ASP A 115 -20.13 -4.83 2.67
CA ASP A 115 -21.25 -4.86 1.73
C ASP A 115 -21.29 -3.66 0.77
N LYS A 116 -20.39 -2.67 0.92
CA LYS A 116 -20.16 -1.61 -0.07
C LYS A 116 -19.89 -2.17 -1.46
N ILE A 117 -19.31 -3.37 -1.55
CA ILE A 117 -19.02 -4.05 -2.83
C ILE A 117 -20.24 -4.19 -3.73
N PHE A 118 -21.46 -4.31 -3.17
CA PHE A 118 -22.70 -4.34 -3.95
C PHE A 118 -23.00 -3.00 -4.60
N LYS A 119 -22.74 -1.89 -3.91
CA LYS A 119 -22.92 -0.54 -4.47
C LYS A 119 -21.96 -0.29 -5.63
N GLU A 120 -20.72 -0.72 -5.52
CA GLU A 120 -19.70 -0.56 -6.57
C GLU A 120 -20.00 -1.40 -7.81
N ASN A 121 -20.69 -2.53 -7.65
CA ASN A 121 -21.05 -3.47 -8.69
C ASN A 121 -22.56 -3.53 -8.94
N GLY A 122 -23.26 -2.40 -8.85
CA GLY A 122 -24.72 -2.30 -8.93
C GLY A 122 -25.37 -2.91 -10.17
N CYS A 123 -24.61 -3.19 -11.23
CA CYS A 123 -25.08 -3.90 -12.43
C CYS A 123 -25.01 -5.43 -12.29
N THR A 124 -24.36 -5.96 -11.25
CA THR A 124 -24.20 -7.40 -11.01
C THR A 124 -25.29 -7.87 -10.05
N SER A 125 -25.89 -9.02 -10.34
CA SER A 125 -26.89 -9.60 -9.44
C SER A 125 -26.33 -9.80 -8.03
N PRO A 126 -27.00 -9.31 -6.97
CA PRO A 126 -26.57 -9.51 -5.59
C PRO A 126 -26.39 -10.98 -5.18
N LYS A 127 -27.06 -11.91 -5.86
CA LYS A 127 -26.93 -13.36 -5.64
C LYS A 127 -25.70 -13.95 -6.34
N MET A 128 -25.24 -13.32 -7.42
CA MET A 128 -24.11 -13.81 -8.22
C MET A 128 -22.78 -13.23 -7.73
N LEU A 129 -22.77 -11.97 -7.29
CA LEU A 129 -21.54 -11.27 -6.92
C LEU A 129 -20.72 -12.00 -5.85
N PRO A 130 -21.29 -12.54 -4.74
CA PRO A 130 -20.53 -13.29 -3.76
C PRO A 130 -19.82 -14.50 -4.39
N LYS A 131 -20.52 -15.28 -5.21
CA LYS A 131 -19.93 -16.45 -5.89
C LYS A 131 -18.79 -16.08 -6.82
N MET A 132 -18.94 -14.97 -7.56
CA MET A 132 -17.89 -14.47 -8.45
C MET A 132 -16.66 -14.00 -7.65
N LEU A 133 -16.85 -13.42 -6.46
CA LEU A 133 -15.77 -13.04 -5.55
C LEU A 133 -15.06 -14.28 -4.99
N GLU A 134 -15.79 -15.26 -4.48
CA GLU A 134 -15.23 -16.52 -4.00
C GLU A 134 -14.43 -17.24 -5.09
N GLU A 135 -14.94 -17.26 -6.32
CA GLU A 135 -14.23 -17.83 -7.46
C GLU A 135 -12.95 -17.05 -7.80
N ALA A 136 -13.02 -15.73 -7.85
CA ALA A 136 -11.86 -14.87 -8.17
C ALA A 136 -10.75 -14.99 -7.11
N PHE A 137 -11.11 -14.99 -5.84
CA PHE A 137 -10.16 -15.07 -4.73
C PHE A 137 -9.83 -16.52 -4.33
N GLN A 138 -10.61 -17.51 -4.76
CA GLN A 138 -10.53 -18.90 -4.32
C GLN A 138 -10.55 -19.01 -2.79
N ALA A 139 -11.43 -18.24 -2.15
CA ALA A 139 -11.55 -18.11 -0.72
C ALA A 139 -13.02 -17.94 -0.33
N GLU A 140 -13.38 -18.36 0.87
CA GLU A 140 -14.69 -18.12 1.47
C GLU A 140 -14.88 -16.61 1.70
N LEU A 141 -16.02 -16.05 1.26
CA LEU A 141 -16.33 -14.65 1.43
C LEU A 141 -17.15 -14.43 2.72
N ILE A 142 -16.63 -13.60 3.61
CA ILE A 142 -17.33 -13.09 4.77
C ILE A 142 -17.72 -11.64 4.51
N LEU A 143 -19.01 -11.37 4.39
CA LEU A 143 -19.53 -10.01 4.19
C LEU A 143 -19.91 -9.39 5.54
N ILE A 144 -19.32 -8.24 5.84
CA ILE A 144 -19.67 -7.42 6.99
C ILE A 144 -20.39 -6.15 6.55
N PRO A 145 -21.24 -5.55 7.39
CA PRO A 145 -21.86 -4.28 7.08
C PRO A 145 -20.80 -3.18 6.94
N TRP A 146 -21.03 -2.27 6.02
CA TRP A 146 -20.20 -1.07 5.87
C TRP A 146 -20.46 -0.10 7.03
N ASP A 147 -19.39 0.38 7.65
CA ASP A 147 -19.47 1.50 8.60
C ASP A 147 -19.80 2.80 7.82
N THR A 148 -21.06 3.20 7.84
CA THR A 148 -21.56 4.38 7.13
C THR A 148 -21.04 5.71 7.69
N GLY A 149 -20.40 5.70 8.85
CA GLY A 149 -19.66 6.84 9.42
C GLY A 149 -18.31 7.08 8.73
N GLU A 150 -17.84 6.10 7.95
CA GLU A 150 -16.59 6.13 7.20
C GLU A 150 -16.88 6.38 5.71
N LYS A 151 -16.08 7.25 5.08
CA LYS A 151 -16.33 7.75 3.73
C LYS A 151 -16.13 6.69 2.65
N PHE A 152 -15.11 5.86 2.80
CA PHE A 152 -14.66 4.94 1.76
C PHE A 152 -15.30 3.55 1.86
N GLY A 153 -15.74 3.16 3.06
CA GLY A 153 -16.38 1.88 3.33
C GLY A 153 -15.43 0.68 3.21
N HIS A 154 -14.14 0.90 3.50
CA HIS A 154 -13.12 -0.12 3.41
C HIS A 154 -13.02 -0.97 4.68
N ALA A 155 -12.87 -2.27 4.51
CA ALA A 155 -12.76 -3.20 5.64
C ALA A 155 -11.44 -3.02 6.44
N ASP A 156 -10.38 -2.48 5.84
CA ASP A 156 -9.05 -2.34 6.48
C ASP A 156 -8.98 -1.25 7.56
N GLY A 157 -10.00 -0.40 7.67
CA GLY A 157 -10.23 0.49 8.81
C GLY A 157 -11.11 -0.13 9.91
N MET A 158 -11.67 -1.33 9.68
CA MET A 158 -12.64 -1.98 10.56
C MET A 158 -12.11 -3.26 11.20
N VAL A 159 -11.36 -4.06 10.42
CA VAL A 159 -10.90 -5.39 10.82
C VAL A 159 -9.45 -5.60 10.36
N ARG A 160 -8.66 -6.27 11.19
CA ARG A 160 -7.32 -6.75 10.83
C ARG A 160 -7.20 -8.24 11.13
N TYR A 161 -6.65 -9.02 10.20
CA TYR A 161 -6.29 -10.41 10.45
C TYR A 161 -4.94 -10.49 11.16
N VAL A 162 -4.92 -11.16 12.30
CA VAL A 162 -3.71 -11.36 13.12
C VAL A 162 -3.01 -12.69 12.77
N GLY A 163 -3.80 -13.69 12.39
CA GLY A 163 -3.33 -15.05 12.11
C GLY A 163 -4.08 -16.10 12.94
N HIS A 164 -4.02 -17.37 12.58
CA HIS A 164 -4.55 -18.49 13.38
C HIS A 164 -6.03 -18.35 13.81
N ASP A 165 -6.90 -17.93 12.89
CA ASP A 165 -8.32 -17.62 13.15
C ASP A 165 -8.52 -16.52 14.20
N HIS A 166 -7.59 -15.57 14.29
CA HIS A 166 -7.61 -14.42 15.17
C HIS A 166 -7.71 -13.14 14.38
N ILE A 167 -8.63 -12.27 14.78
CA ILE A 167 -8.81 -10.93 14.20
C ILE A 167 -8.82 -9.86 15.28
N LEU A 168 -8.45 -8.65 14.89
CA LEU A 168 -8.51 -7.44 15.69
C LEU A 168 -9.52 -6.48 15.06
N LEU A 169 -10.49 -6.01 15.82
CA LEU A 169 -11.50 -5.06 15.42
C LEU A 169 -11.14 -3.63 15.85
N ASN A 170 -11.68 -2.68 15.10
CA ASN A 170 -11.69 -1.28 15.48
C ASN A 170 -12.51 -1.06 16.78
N ASP A 171 -12.29 0.07 17.44
CA ASP A 171 -12.98 0.46 18.68
C ASP A 171 -14.46 0.82 18.40
N TYR A 172 -15.30 -0.20 18.25
CA TYR A 172 -16.76 -0.03 18.17
C TYR A 172 -17.46 -0.10 19.54
N LYS A 173 -16.80 -0.65 20.54
CA LYS A 173 -17.38 -0.83 21.90
C LYS A 173 -17.81 0.49 22.51
N ASP A 174 -17.01 1.53 22.35
CA ASP A 174 -17.28 2.85 22.89
C ASP A 174 -17.99 3.79 21.88
N VAL A 175 -18.11 3.37 20.62
CA VAL A 175 -18.66 4.19 19.53
C VAL A 175 -20.09 3.82 19.19
N ASP A 176 -20.33 2.54 18.87
CA ASP A 176 -21.62 2.01 18.43
C ASP A 176 -21.74 0.53 18.82
N GLU A 177 -22.28 0.28 20.01
CA GLU A 177 -22.44 -1.08 20.52
C GLU A 177 -23.40 -1.93 19.66
N ALA A 178 -24.41 -1.32 19.04
CA ALA A 178 -25.32 -2.05 18.16
C ALA A 178 -24.61 -2.56 16.91
N PHE A 179 -23.83 -1.70 16.28
CA PHE A 179 -23.00 -2.06 15.13
C PHE A 179 -21.93 -3.10 15.51
N ARG A 180 -21.29 -2.92 16.68
CA ARG A 180 -20.35 -3.89 17.22
C ARG A 180 -20.97 -5.29 17.34
N GLN A 181 -22.17 -5.39 17.94
CA GLN A 181 -22.87 -6.67 18.10
C GLN A 181 -23.21 -7.31 16.76
N GLN A 182 -23.56 -6.50 15.77
CA GLN A 182 -23.77 -6.98 14.40
C GLN A 182 -22.49 -7.57 13.79
N LEU A 183 -21.34 -6.88 13.92
CA LEU A 183 -20.04 -7.39 13.46
C LEU A 183 -19.68 -8.70 14.18
N LEU A 184 -19.80 -8.74 15.51
CA LEU A 184 -19.48 -9.93 16.29
C LEU A 184 -20.37 -11.11 15.91
N SER A 185 -21.66 -10.90 15.65
CA SER A 185 -22.57 -11.97 15.22
C SER A 185 -22.18 -12.61 13.88
N ILE A 186 -21.58 -11.82 12.98
CA ILE A 186 -21.11 -12.28 11.68
C ILE A 186 -19.75 -12.95 11.80
N LEU A 187 -18.83 -12.37 12.56
CA LEU A 187 -17.43 -12.78 12.58
C LEU A 187 -17.15 -13.96 13.53
N SER A 188 -17.87 -14.06 14.66
CA SER A 188 -17.61 -15.10 15.66
C SER A 188 -17.79 -16.55 15.20
N PRO A 189 -18.62 -16.89 14.19
CA PRO A 189 -18.64 -18.23 13.62
C PRO A 189 -17.37 -18.62 12.85
N HIS A 190 -16.60 -17.64 12.39
CA HIS A 190 -15.45 -17.84 11.49
C HIS A 190 -14.09 -17.69 12.19
N PHE A 191 -14.04 -17.01 13.34
CA PHE A 191 -12.80 -16.72 14.06
C PHE A 191 -12.87 -17.14 15.52
N LYS A 192 -11.82 -17.81 15.99
CA LYS A 192 -11.74 -18.31 17.36
C LYS A 192 -11.47 -17.20 18.38
N THR A 193 -10.70 -16.21 17.97
CA THR A 193 -10.31 -15.08 18.81
C THR A 193 -10.65 -13.78 18.10
N ILE A 194 -11.34 -12.90 18.81
CA ILE A 194 -11.67 -11.56 18.35
C ILE A 194 -11.25 -10.59 19.44
N ASP A 195 -10.17 -9.86 19.21
CA ASP A 195 -9.77 -8.75 20.05
C ASP A 195 -10.29 -7.43 19.46
N GLU A 196 -10.39 -6.42 20.30
CA GLU A 196 -10.90 -5.12 19.94
C GLU A 196 -9.97 -4.03 20.48
N LEU A 197 -9.66 -3.03 19.68
CA LEU A 197 -9.04 -1.82 20.17
C LEU A 197 -10.01 -1.10 21.11
N CYS A 198 -9.52 -0.59 22.23
CA CYS A 198 -10.32 0.09 23.23
C CYS A 198 -9.58 1.34 23.72
N TYR A 199 -10.06 2.52 23.35
CA TYR A 199 -9.42 3.79 23.72
C TYR A 199 -10.24 4.61 24.70
N GLY A 200 -11.46 4.16 25.01
CA GLY A 200 -12.45 4.96 25.72
C GLY A 200 -13.01 6.09 24.86
N LYS A 201 -14.05 6.73 25.35
CA LYS A 201 -14.83 7.74 24.59
C LYS A 201 -14.04 8.93 24.09
N SER A 202 -12.89 9.24 24.70
CA SER A 202 -12.09 10.43 24.37
C SER A 202 -11.21 10.28 23.12
N TYR A 203 -10.93 9.07 22.64
CA TYR A 203 -9.91 8.83 21.60
C TYR A 203 -10.41 8.08 20.37
N ARG A 204 -11.68 7.77 20.30
CA ARG A 204 -12.32 6.92 19.26
C ARG A 204 -12.13 7.38 17.82
N SER A 205 -11.89 8.68 17.59
CA SER A 205 -11.83 9.26 16.23
C SER A 205 -10.60 8.83 15.42
N TYR A 206 -9.65 8.13 16.02
CA TYR A 206 -8.39 7.72 15.37
C TYR A 206 -8.12 6.22 15.40
N SER A 207 -8.98 5.42 16.03
CA SER A 207 -8.78 3.98 16.15
C SER A 207 -8.67 3.28 14.78
N TRP A 208 -9.45 3.70 13.80
CA TRP A 208 -9.36 3.20 12.43
C TRP A 208 -7.96 3.44 11.80
N ALA A 209 -7.34 4.59 12.09
CA ALA A 209 -6.01 4.90 11.57
C ALA A 209 -4.95 4.00 12.20
N HIS A 210 -5.04 3.74 13.51
CA HIS A 210 -4.13 2.84 14.21
C HIS A 210 -4.31 1.39 13.75
N LEU A 211 -5.54 0.92 13.50
CA LEU A 211 -5.82 -0.41 12.95
C LEU A 211 -5.27 -0.59 11.53
N ASN A 212 -5.20 0.51 10.77
CA ASN A 212 -4.68 0.56 9.41
C ASN A 212 -3.14 0.64 9.39
N PHE A 213 -2.49 -0.21 10.19
CA PHE A 213 -1.03 -0.31 10.29
C PHE A 213 -0.42 -1.09 9.12
N LEU A 214 0.86 -0.84 8.86
CA LEU A 214 1.67 -1.63 7.94
C LEU A 214 2.32 -2.80 8.69
N GLN A 215 2.18 -4.01 8.14
CA GLN A 215 2.87 -5.20 8.63
C GLN A 215 3.76 -5.78 7.53
N VAL A 216 5.04 -6.01 7.85
CA VAL A 216 6.00 -6.69 6.98
C VAL A 216 6.80 -7.67 7.82
N GLY A 217 6.64 -8.97 7.56
CA GLY A 217 7.19 -10.01 8.43
C GLY A 217 6.67 -9.89 9.86
N ASN A 218 7.59 -9.84 10.80
CA ASN A 218 7.29 -9.63 12.23
C ASN A 218 7.30 -8.14 12.65
N HIS A 219 7.53 -7.21 11.74
CA HIS A 219 7.46 -5.78 12.03
C HIS A 219 6.04 -5.25 11.80
N ILE A 220 5.53 -4.52 12.78
CA ILE A 220 4.26 -3.83 12.73
C ILE A 220 4.48 -2.34 12.96
N PHE A 221 4.14 -1.53 11.96
CA PHE A 221 4.31 -0.09 12.01
C PHE A 221 2.95 0.59 12.18
N VAL A 222 2.72 1.08 13.41
CA VAL A 222 1.45 1.71 13.81
C VAL A 222 1.49 3.20 13.43
N PRO A 223 0.49 3.70 12.71
CA PRO A 223 0.37 5.13 12.41
C PRO A 223 0.21 5.95 13.68
N LEU A 224 1.06 6.95 13.87
CA LEU A 224 0.91 7.93 14.95
C LEU A 224 0.24 9.21 14.42
N VAL A 225 -0.68 9.72 15.19
CA VAL A 225 -1.48 10.92 14.86
C VAL A 225 -1.23 12.08 15.82
N ASN A 226 -0.20 11.96 16.67
CA ASN A 226 0.17 12.92 17.72
C ASN A 226 -0.96 13.11 18.75
N LYS A 227 -1.53 12.02 19.23
CA LYS A 227 -2.58 11.96 20.24
C LYS A 227 -2.20 10.98 21.37
N PRO A 228 -2.74 11.16 22.58
CA PRO A 228 -2.52 10.22 23.68
C PRO A 228 -2.96 8.77 23.38
N SER A 229 -3.85 8.59 22.40
CA SER A 229 -4.24 7.26 21.90
C SER A 229 -3.14 6.50 21.19
N ASP A 230 -2.07 7.17 20.75
CA ASP A 230 -0.97 6.54 20.02
C ASP A 230 -0.25 5.49 20.88
N ASP A 231 0.04 5.83 22.15
CA ASP A 231 0.69 4.91 23.08
C ASP A 231 -0.22 3.71 23.42
N LEU A 232 -1.52 3.97 23.61
CA LEU A 232 -2.51 2.92 23.86
C LEU A 232 -2.63 1.97 22.65
N ALA A 233 -2.57 2.50 21.44
CA ALA A 233 -2.63 1.70 20.24
C ALA A 233 -1.42 0.77 20.13
N ILE A 234 -0.22 1.28 20.35
CA ILE A 234 1.02 0.49 20.33
C ILE A 234 0.94 -0.62 21.37
N GLU A 235 0.58 -0.30 22.62
CA GLU A 235 0.47 -1.27 23.72
C GLU A 235 -0.53 -2.38 23.38
N GLN A 236 -1.74 -2.03 22.94
CA GLN A 236 -2.78 -3.02 22.64
C GLN A 236 -2.41 -3.89 21.45
N ILE A 237 -1.85 -3.31 20.38
CA ILE A 237 -1.41 -4.08 19.21
C ILE A 237 -0.24 -5.01 19.61
N GLN A 238 0.72 -4.54 20.43
CA GLN A 238 1.80 -5.38 20.92
C GLN A 238 1.25 -6.56 21.74
N ASN A 239 0.28 -6.33 22.60
CA ASN A 239 -0.35 -7.39 23.41
C ASN A 239 -1.08 -8.43 22.55
N VAL A 240 -1.74 -7.99 21.47
CA VAL A 240 -2.46 -8.87 20.53
C VAL A 240 -1.50 -9.75 19.73
N TYR A 241 -0.38 -9.19 19.29
CA TYR A 241 0.60 -9.90 18.45
C TYR A 241 1.65 -10.68 19.25
N GLY A 242 1.88 -10.32 20.52
CA GLY A 242 2.86 -10.97 21.39
C GLY A 242 4.30 -10.52 21.17
N GLU A 243 5.23 -11.15 21.89
CA GLU A 243 6.65 -10.75 21.95
C GLU A 243 7.44 -11.08 20.67
N ASP A 244 6.94 -11.98 19.82
CA ASP A 244 7.59 -12.33 18.56
C ASP A 244 7.50 -11.22 17.50
N TYR A 245 6.66 -10.21 17.74
CA TYR A 245 6.47 -9.08 16.85
C TYR A 245 7.06 -7.80 17.42
N ASP A 246 7.65 -7.01 16.55
CA ASP A 246 8.25 -5.71 16.85
C ASP A 246 7.27 -4.59 16.42
N VAL A 247 6.55 -4.03 17.39
CA VAL A 247 5.53 -3.00 17.16
C VAL A 247 6.11 -1.61 17.39
N LYS A 248 6.10 -0.78 16.36
CA LYS A 248 6.67 0.57 16.36
C LYS A 248 5.73 1.60 15.79
N GLY A 249 5.78 2.82 16.30
CA GLY A 249 5.02 3.94 15.78
C GLY A 249 5.73 4.68 14.65
N ILE A 250 4.96 5.12 13.66
CA ILE A 250 5.41 6.06 12.61
C ILE A 250 4.47 7.25 12.55
N GLU A 251 5.00 8.47 12.69
CA GLU A 251 4.21 9.70 12.55
C GLU A 251 3.67 9.85 11.12
N THR A 252 2.35 9.90 10.98
CA THR A 252 1.64 9.91 9.70
C THR A 252 0.43 10.85 9.66
N THR A 253 0.34 11.79 10.57
CA THR A 253 -0.80 12.74 10.68
C THR A 253 -1.19 13.37 9.34
N GLY A 254 -0.20 13.64 8.48
CA GLY A 254 -0.44 14.25 7.17
C GLY A 254 -1.25 13.37 6.21
N ILE A 255 -1.02 12.06 6.23
CA ILE A 255 -1.78 11.08 5.42
C ILE A 255 -3.15 10.84 6.05
N VAL A 256 -3.20 10.66 7.37
CA VAL A 256 -4.45 10.40 8.11
C VAL A 256 -5.47 11.50 7.86
N ARG A 257 -5.04 12.77 7.81
CA ARG A 257 -5.92 13.90 7.44
C ARG A 257 -6.45 13.84 6.00
N LYS A 258 -5.87 13.02 5.14
CA LYS A 258 -6.35 12.79 3.77
C LYS A 258 -7.32 11.61 3.67
N GLY A 259 -7.55 10.90 4.78
CA GLY A 259 -8.53 9.82 4.87
C GLY A 259 -7.96 8.42 4.67
N GLY A 260 -6.65 8.24 4.78
CA GLY A 260 -6.01 6.93 4.74
C GLY A 260 -4.83 6.84 5.70
N SER A 261 -4.19 5.69 5.80
CA SER A 261 -3.10 5.46 6.73
C SER A 261 -2.00 4.58 6.12
N LEU A 262 -1.12 3.98 6.94
CA LEU A 262 0.05 3.25 6.45
C LEU A 262 -0.30 2.05 5.57
N ASN A 263 -1.36 1.28 5.90
CA ASN A 263 -1.80 0.18 5.05
C ASN A 263 -2.30 0.69 3.69
N CYS A 264 -3.07 1.79 3.67
CA CYS A 264 -3.62 2.34 2.44
C CYS A 264 -2.54 2.81 1.44
N VAL A 265 -1.42 3.34 1.93
CA VAL A 265 -0.31 3.83 1.07
C VAL A 265 0.72 2.75 0.77
N SER A 266 0.55 1.52 1.23
CA SER A 266 1.50 0.44 1.11
C SER A 266 0.93 -0.78 0.40
N TRP A 267 1.76 -1.41 -0.41
CA TRP A 267 1.51 -2.72 -1.01
C TRP A 267 2.61 -3.67 -0.57
N HIS A 268 2.31 -4.60 0.32
CA HIS A 268 3.26 -5.55 0.87
C HIS A 268 2.99 -6.95 0.32
N ILE A 269 4.05 -7.63 -0.07
CA ILE A 269 4.01 -8.95 -0.71
C ILE A 269 5.13 -9.84 -0.18
N HIS A 270 4.99 -11.13 -0.43
CA HIS A 270 6.10 -12.06 -0.32
C HIS A 270 6.82 -12.13 -1.68
N GLU A 271 8.08 -11.75 -1.69
CA GLU A 271 8.91 -11.78 -2.89
C GLU A 271 10.03 -12.80 -2.68
N ASP A 272 9.90 -13.97 -3.30
CA ASP A 272 10.94 -15.03 -3.26
C ASP A 272 12.17 -14.68 -4.11
N LYS A 273 12.04 -13.68 -4.95
CA LYS A 273 13.14 -13.21 -5.76
C LYS A 273 14.13 -12.49 -4.85
N THR A 274 15.30 -13.06 -4.68
CA THR A 274 16.51 -12.23 -4.47
C THR A 274 16.39 -11.15 -5.53
N PRO A 275 16.29 -9.85 -5.15
CA PRO A 275 16.09 -8.81 -6.15
C PRO A 275 17.13 -9.03 -7.22
N ILE A 276 16.69 -9.17 -8.49
CA ILE A 276 17.62 -9.09 -9.63
C ILE A 276 18.05 -7.62 -9.73
N TYR A 277 18.39 -7.02 -8.58
CA TYR A 277 18.95 -5.67 -8.44
C TYR A 277 20.36 -5.58 -8.97
N GLU A 278 20.87 -6.67 -9.49
CA GLU A 278 22.19 -6.74 -10.07
C GLU A 278 22.19 -6.86 -11.58
N SER A 279 21.08 -6.53 -12.26
CA SER A 279 21.25 -6.25 -13.68
C SER A 279 22.22 -5.07 -13.81
N LEU A 280 23.11 -5.13 -14.76
CA LEU A 280 24.06 -4.04 -15.05
C LEU A 280 23.36 -2.68 -15.21
N TYR A 281 22.07 -2.72 -15.54
CA TYR A 281 21.18 -1.58 -15.74
C TYR A 281 20.70 -0.94 -14.44
N ASP A 282 20.36 -1.73 -13.41
CA ASP A 282 19.95 -1.21 -12.11
C ASP A 282 21.11 -0.50 -11.41
N ARG A 283 22.30 -1.05 -11.52
CA ARG A 283 23.50 -0.41 -11.00
C ARG A 283 23.77 0.94 -11.67
N GLN A 284 23.71 0.98 -12.98
CA GLN A 284 23.92 2.22 -13.74
C GLN A 284 22.83 3.27 -13.48
N ALA A 285 21.59 2.83 -13.35
CA ALA A 285 20.47 3.69 -13.03
C ALA A 285 20.57 4.26 -11.61
N HIS A 286 20.98 3.45 -10.63
CA HIS A 286 21.27 3.89 -9.26
C HIS A 286 22.47 4.84 -9.17
N GLU A 287 23.50 4.60 -9.95
CA GLU A 287 24.66 5.50 -10.04
C GLU A 287 24.29 6.87 -10.56
N VAL A 288 23.44 6.94 -11.59
CA VAL A 288 22.94 8.23 -12.11
C VAL A 288 22.01 8.90 -11.11
N TYR A 289 21.09 8.16 -10.52
CA TYR A 289 20.22 8.73 -9.50
C TYR A 289 21.04 9.32 -8.33
N ASN A 290 22.01 8.59 -7.81
CA ASN A 290 22.89 9.07 -6.75
C ASN A 290 23.78 10.23 -7.21
N TRP A 291 24.17 10.24 -8.46
CA TRP A 291 24.93 11.35 -9.03
C TRP A 291 24.04 12.61 -9.15
N LEU A 292 22.85 12.50 -9.71
CA LEU A 292 21.88 13.59 -9.79
C LEU A 292 21.51 14.15 -8.41
N LEU A 293 21.34 13.31 -7.39
CA LEU A 293 21.09 13.75 -6.02
C LEU A 293 22.26 14.52 -5.39
N LYS A 294 23.48 14.30 -5.84
CA LYS A 294 24.68 15.04 -5.39
C LYS A 294 24.84 16.40 -6.03
N GLN A 295 24.14 16.63 -7.13
CA GLN A 295 24.21 17.91 -7.85
C GLN A 295 23.18 18.88 -7.25
N SER A 296 23.61 19.91 -6.55
CA SER A 296 22.75 20.73 -5.66
C SER A 296 22.16 22.02 -6.25
N GLU A 297 22.20 22.30 -7.56
CA GLU A 297 21.78 23.59 -8.15
C GLU A 297 20.94 23.47 -9.42
N TYR A 298 19.85 22.72 -9.44
CA TYR A 298 18.98 22.68 -10.62
C TYR A 298 17.88 23.75 -10.57
N ILE A 299 17.81 24.57 -11.61
CA ILE A 299 16.72 25.50 -11.85
C ILE A 299 16.16 25.20 -13.25
N GLY A 300 14.95 24.57 -13.31
CA GLY A 300 14.29 24.29 -14.58
C GLY A 300 13.09 23.35 -14.46
N SER A 301 12.37 23.17 -15.55
CA SER A 301 11.25 22.24 -15.60
C SER A 301 11.72 20.78 -15.73
N VAL A 302 10.83 19.82 -15.40
CA VAL A 302 11.07 18.39 -15.65
C VAL A 302 11.37 18.12 -17.11
N ALA A 303 10.73 18.86 -18.03
CA ALA A 303 10.97 18.74 -19.45
C ALA A 303 12.38 19.21 -19.87
N ASP A 304 12.89 20.27 -19.22
CA ASP A 304 14.24 20.77 -19.47
C ASP A 304 15.28 19.82 -18.89
N LEU A 305 15.02 19.27 -17.70
CA LEU A 305 15.82 18.23 -17.09
C LEU A 305 15.92 17.01 -18.02
N TYR A 306 14.78 16.55 -18.51
CA TYR A 306 14.70 15.42 -19.44
C TYR A 306 15.50 15.69 -20.73
N LYS A 307 15.36 16.86 -21.33
CA LYS A 307 16.14 17.26 -22.51
C LYS A 307 17.64 17.27 -22.22
N LYS A 308 18.06 17.88 -21.13
CA LYS A 308 19.47 17.99 -20.74
C LYS A 308 20.10 16.63 -20.47
N VAL A 309 19.46 15.77 -19.70
CA VAL A 309 19.99 14.44 -19.38
C VAL A 309 19.95 13.51 -20.60
N ILE A 310 18.88 13.50 -21.38
CA ILE A 310 18.75 12.60 -22.55
C ILE A 310 19.50 13.11 -23.76
N LEU A 311 19.52 14.43 -24.00
CA LEU A 311 20.17 15.04 -25.14
C LEU A 311 21.65 15.37 -24.89
N GLY A 312 22.10 15.28 -23.64
CA GLY A 312 23.49 15.49 -23.27
C GLY A 312 23.92 16.96 -23.23
N ASP A 313 22.95 17.88 -23.04
CA ASP A 313 23.22 19.30 -22.88
C ASP A 313 23.30 19.61 -21.37
N ASP A 314 24.50 19.91 -20.90
CA ASP A 314 24.87 20.41 -19.58
C ASP A 314 24.34 19.69 -18.29
N MET A 315 25.05 19.88 -17.20
CA MET A 315 24.76 19.28 -15.90
C MET A 315 23.50 19.86 -15.25
N VAL A 316 22.73 18.97 -14.65
CA VAL A 316 21.45 19.27 -14.02
C VAL A 316 21.55 19.09 -12.52
N VAL A 317 20.98 20.01 -11.78
CA VAL A 317 21.24 20.15 -10.35
C VAL A 317 19.94 20.44 -9.59
N ALA A 318 19.65 19.69 -8.53
CA ALA A 318 18.45 19.86 -7.70
C ALA A 318 18.69 20.89 -6.59
N THR A 319 17.78 21.87 -6.45
CA THR A 319 17.89 22.93 -5.44
C THR A 319 16.88 22.83 -4.29
N ASP A 320 15.88 21.94 -4.42
CA ASP A 320 14.80 21.79 -3.45
C ASP A 320 14.08 20.44 -3.56
N GLU A 321 13.13 20.19 -2.66
CA GLU A 321 12.33 18.96 -2.63
C GLU A 321 11.52 18.73 -3.92
N TYR A 322 11.13 19.79 -4.62
CA TYR A 322 10.41 19.69 -5.88
C TYR A 322 11.34 19.22 -7.01
N SER A 323 12.55 19.76 -7.06
CA SER A 323 13.59 19.34 -7.99
C SER A 323 14.02 17.91 -7.77
N GLU A 324 14.12 17.47 -6.51
CA GLU A 324 14.39 16.07 -6.15
C GLU A 324 13.26 15.15 -6.65
N HIS A 325 12.00 15.56 -6.48
CA HIS A 325 10.85 14.82 -7.02
C HIS A 325 10.90 14.71 -8.55
N CYS A 326 11.21 15.81 -9.21
CA CYS A 326 11.37 15.86 -10.67
C CYS A 326 12.51 14.94 -11.17
N ILE A 327 13.61 14.88 -10.43
CA ILE A 327 14.75 14.00 -10.71
C ILE A 327 14.35 12.52 -10.59
N VAL A 328 13.57 12.19 -9.57
CA VAL A 328 13.06 10.82 -9.40
C VAL A 328 12.14 10.41 -10.54
N MET A 329 11.21 11.27 -10.94
CA MET A 329 10.33 11.03 -12.08
C MET A 329 11.11 10.85 -13.39
N LEU A 330 12.18 11.63 -13.57
CA LEU A 330 13.06 11.52 -14.70
C LEU A 330 13.84 10.19 -14.69
N TYR A 331 14.35 9.79 -13.53
CA TYR A 331 15.04 8.53 -13.33
C TYR A 331 14.15 7.34 -13.71
N GLU A 332 12.91 7.31 -13.25
CA GLU A 332 11.94 6.28 -13.60
C GLU A 332 11.68 6.23 -15.11
N ARG A 333 11.59 7.40 -15.73
CA ARG A 333 11.42 7.50 -17.18
C ARG A 333 12.67 7.05 -17.96
N LEU A 334 13.86 7.37 -17.48
CA LEU A 334 15.12 6.91 -18.05
C LEU A 334 15.26 5.40 -17.93
N PHE A 335 14.90 4.85 -16.78
CA PHE A 335 14.91 3.41 -16.53
C PHE A 335 13.95 2.67 -17.48
N ASP A 336 12.74 3.19 -17.66
CA ASP A 336 11.77 2.66 -18.63
C ASP A 336 12.30 2.70 -20.06
N LEU A 337 12.94 3.79 -20.46
CA LEU A 337 13.53 3.92 -21.78
C LEU A 337 14.75 2.97 -22.00
N ILE A 338 15.57 2.76 -20.98
CA ILE A 338 16.70 1.83 -21.01
C ILE A 338 16.18 0.38 -21.15
N ASN A 339 15.16 0.03 -20.37
CA ASN A 339 14.54 -1.29 -20.45
C ASN A 339 13.86 -1.58 -21.79
N LYS A 340 13.36 -0.54 -22.47
CA LYS A 340 12.83 -0.64 -23.83
C LYS A 340 13.89 -0.66 -24.93
N GLY A 341 15.18 -0.75 -24.57
CA GLY A 341 16.28 -0.92 -25.51
C GLY A 341 16.69 0.34 -26.26
N HIS A 342 16.31 1.53 -25.78
CA HIS A 342 16.75 2.78 -26.40
C HIS A 342 18.25 3.03 -26.17
N GLU A 343 18.93 3.61 -27.17
CA GLU A 343 20.40 3.87 -27.21
C GLU A 343 20.92 4.88 -26.16
N ILE A 344 20.18 5.13 -25.12
CA ILE A 344 20.56 6.00 -23.99
C ILE A 344 21.85 5.49 -23.30
N LYS A 345 22.19 4.23 -23.47
CA LYS A 345 23.44 3.62 -23.01
C LYS A 345 24.73 4.41 -23.35
N TYR A 346 24.79 5.04 -24.51
CA TYR A 346 26.00 5.73 -24.92
C TYR A 346 26.13 7.11 -24.28
N LYS A 347 25.04 7.85 -24.16
CA LYS A 347 25.05 9.16 -23.50
C LYS A 347 25.24 9.04 -22.00
N PHE A 348 24.72 7.99 -21.42
CA PHE A 348 24.84 7.70 -20.01
C PHE A 348 26.29 7.40 -19.58
N ARG A 349 27.02 6.61 -20.35
CA ARG A 349 28.46 6.37 -20.14
C ARG A 349 29.31 7.63 -20.24
N SER A 350 28.94 8.59 -21.08
CA SER A 350 29.67 9.84 -21.23
C SER A 350 29.44 10.81 -20.07
N ILE A 351 28.32 10.71 -19.38
CA ILE A 351 28.00 11.56 -18.22
C ILE A 351 28.59 10.98 -16.93
N CYS A 352 28.62 9.66 -16.79
CA CYS A 352 29.12 8.96 -15.59
C CYS A 352 30.46 8.27 -15.79
N GLY A 353 30.97 8.28 -16.97
CA GLY A 353 32.06 7.39 -17.35
C GLY A 353 33.37 8.08 -17.59
N GLN A 354 33.96 8.57 -16.58
CA GLN A 354 35.45 8.56 -16.54
C GLN A 354 35.91 8.27 -15.13
#